data_428082496688bfeecb9560faf0cc6774
#
_entry.id   428082496688bfeecb9560faf0cc6774
#
_cell.length_a   1.000
_cell.length_b   1.000
_cell.length_c   1.000
_cell.angle_alpha   90.00
_cell.angle_beta   90.00
_cell.angle_gamma   90.00
#
_symmetry.space_group_name_H-M   'P 1'
#
loop_
_entity.id
_entity.type
_entity.pdbx_description
1 polymer ?
#
loop_
_entity_poly.entity_id
_entity_poly.type
_entity_poly.pdbx_seq_one_letter_code
_entity_poly.pdbx_strand_id
1 'polypeptide(L)'
;MRLKNLILGDIKFQFKYGFYFLYLFLSIIYICIINVFPTFMREKIAIIMIYSDPAAMGLFFMGAIVLLEKSQRVLNSLAVSPVKVSEYILSKVISLGVISSIVAMFIAITLNLDNIIISTIGTFFSSIIFSLLGLIIASKASSLNQFIVLSIPIEIICFIPPILNVLLDTKSYANLYPFNICISLIS
;
A
#
# COMPACT_ATOMS: atom_id res chain seq x y z
N MET A 1 19.64 -3.05 -16.33
CA MET A 1 19.51 -4.50 -16.03
C MET A 1 19.41 -4.82 -14.53
N ARG A 2 20.18 -4.18 -13.61
CA ARG A 2 20.20 -4.47 -12.17
C ARG A 2 18.85 -4.25 -11.47
N LEU A 3 18.24 -3.08 -11.62
CA LEU A 3 16.94 -2.75 -10.98
C LEU A 3 15.85 -3.76 -11.37
N LYS A 4 15.77 -4.15 -12.65
CA LYS A 4 14.79 -5.15 -13.12
C LYS A 4 14.96 -6.50 -12.39
N ASN A 5 16.19 -6.94 -12.21
CA ASN A 5 16.47 -8.20 -11.52
C ASN A 5 16.14 -8.11 -10.02
N LEU A 6 16.35 -6.95 -9.40
CA LEU A 6 15.96 -6.69 -8.01
C LEU A 6 14.43 -6.72 -7.86
N ILE A 7 13.70 -6.03 -8.73
CA ILE A 7 12.22 -6.05 -8.71
C ILE A 7 11.70 -7.49 -8.88
N LEU A 8 12.23 -8.25 -9.82
CA LEU A 8 11.85 -9.66 -10.01
C LEU A 8 12.20 -10.52 -8.79
N GLY A 9 13.32 -10.24 -8.14
CA GLY A 9 13.72 -10.88 -6.88
C GLY A 9 12.73 -10.58 -5.76
N ASP A 10 12.35 -9.30 -5.58
CA ASP A 10 11.37 -8.88 -4.58
C ASP A 10 9.99 -9.47 -4.85
N ILE A 11 9.52 -9.52 -6.10
CA ILE A 11 8.27 -10.18 -6.47
C ILE A 11 8.30 -11.67 -6.13
N LYS A 12 9.40 -12.38 -6.45
CA LYS A 12 9.55 -13.80 -6.09
C LYS A 12 9.57 -14.01 -4.57
N PHE A 13 10.24 -13.11 -3.84
CA PHE A 13 10.25 -13.12 -2.38
C PHE A 13 8.84 -12.97 -1.82
N GLN A 14 8.11 -11.97 -2.28
CA GLN A 14 6.73 -11.71 -1.86
C GLN A 14 5.83 -12.91 -2.16
N PHE A 15 6.00 -13.55 -3.31
CA PHE A 15 5.25 -14.76 -3.67
C PHE A 15 5.59 -15.94 -2.75
N LYS A 16 6.88 -16.16 -2.48
CA LYS A 16 7.36 -17.23 -1.60
C LYS A 16 6.87 -17.08 -0.16
N TYR A 17 6.77 -15.85 0.34
CA TYR A 17 6.30 -15.56 1.70
C TYR A 17 4.77 -15.39 1.79
N GLY A 18 4.04 -15.63 0.70
CA GLY A 18 2.58 -15.68 0.70
C GLY A 18 1.89 -14.31 0.71
N PHE A 19 2.60 -13.20 0.43
CA PHE A 19 1.98 -11.87 0.39
C PHE A 19 0.88 -11.80 -0.68
N TYR A 20 1.09 -12.38 -1.86
CA TYR A 20 0.08 -12.46 -2.92
C TYR A 20 -1.16 -13.24 -2.50
N PHE A 21 -0.96 -14.35 -1.77
CA PHE A 21 -2.06 -15.15 -1.26
C PHE A 21 -2.88 -14.39 -0.21
N LEU A 22 -2.19 -13.68 0.70
CA LEU A 22 -2.83 -12.85 1.72
C LEU A 22 -3.65 -11.72 1.09
N TYR A 23 -3.13 -11.03 0.08
CA TYR A 23 -3.85 -9.98 -0.64
C TYR A 23 -5.06 -10.52 -1.39
N LEU A 24 -4.94 -11.68 -2.04
CA LEU A 24 -6.06 -12.32 -2.72
C LEU A 24 -7.18 -12.68 -1.72
N PHE A 25 -6.81 -13.23 -0.58
CA PHE A 25 -7.77 -13.56 0.47
C PHE A 25 -8.49 -12.32 1.01
N LEU A 26 -7.74 -11.26 1.31
CA LEU A 26 -8.30 -9.99 1.75
C LEU A 26 -9.22 -9.36 0.69
N SER A 27 -8.84 -9.40 -0.58
CA SER A 27 -9.68 -8.88 -1.68
C SER A 27 -11.05 -9.56 -1.73
N ILE A 28 -11.10 -10.87 -1.54
CA ILE A 28 -12.36 -11.62 -1.50
C ILE A 28 -13.22 -11.16 -0.31
N ILE A 29 -12.61 -10.99 0.86
CA ILE A 29 -13.32 -10.49 2.05
C ILE A 29 -13.89 -9.09 1.79
N TYR A 30 -13.12 -8.19 1.19
CA TYR A 30 -13.59 -6.83 0.89
C TYR A 30 -14.75 -6.82 -0.09
N ILE A 31 -14.68 -7.61 -1.15
CA ILE A 31 -15.80 -7.74 -2.09
C ILE A 31 -17.05 -8.28 -1.38
N CYS A 32 -16.91 -9.25 -0.50
CA CYS A 32 -18.03 -9.76 0.30
C CYS A 32 -18.62 -8.67 1.19
N ILE A 33 -17.78 -7.91 1.90
CA ILE A 33 -18.21 -6.82 2.78
C ILE A 33 -18.94 -5.74 1.98
N ILE A 34 -18.37 -5.27 0.87
CA ILE A 34 -18.97 -4.20 0.06
C ILE A 34 -20.35 -4.60 -0.48
N ASN A 35 -20.52 -5.88 -0.84
CA ASN A 35 -21.81 -6.37 -1.33
C ASN A 35 -22.94 -6.39 -0.29
N VAL A 36 -22.61 -6.35 1.00
CA VAL A 36 -23.61 -6.22 2.09
C VAL A 36 -24.23 -4.83 2.14
N PHE A 37 -23.51 -3.80 1.66
CA PHE A 37 -23.98 -2.42 1.70
C PHE A 37 -24.96 -2.09 0.57
N PRO A 38 -25.91 -1.12 0.79
CA PRO A 38 -26.79 -0.61 -0.25
C PRO A 38 -26.01 -0.04 -1.44
N THR A 39 -26.58 -0.13 -2.64
CA THR A 39 -25.93 0.27 -3.90
C THR A 39 -25.39 1.70 -3.89
N PHE A 40 -26.12 2.64 -3.27
CA PHE A 40 -25.72 4.05 -3.20
C PHE A 40 -24.48 4.33 -2.34
N MET A 41 -24.09 3.40 -1.44
CA MET A 41 -22.89 3.53 -0.60
C MET A 41 -21.71 2.71 -1.10
N ARG A 42 -21.93 1.76 -2.01
CA ARG A 42 -20.91 0.80 -2.45
C ARG A 42 -19.68 1.48 -3.02
N GLU A 43 -19.88 2.50 -3.85
CA GLU A 43 -18.77 3.22 -4.48
C GLU A 43 -17.90 3.93 -3.43
N LYS A 44 -18.49 4.70 -2.51
CA LYS A 44 -17.77 5.39 -1.43
C LYS A 44 -17.01 4.39 -0.54
N ILE A 45 -17.65 3.29 -0.20
CA ILE A 45 -17.03 2.24 0.63
C ILE A 45 -15.91 1.54 -0.14
N ALA A 46 -16.08 1.29 -1.45
CA ALA A 46 -15.04 0.71 -2.29
C ALA A 46 -13.80 1.60 -2.35
N ILE A 47 -13.97 2.91 -2.56
CA ILE A 47 -12.88 3.89 -2.57
C ILE A 47 -12.14 3.88 -1.23
N ILE A 48 -12.87 3.92 -0.11
CA ILE A 48 -12.28 3.87 1.23
C ILE A 48 -11.51 2.57 1.44
N MET A 49 -12.06 1.42 1.02
CA MET A 49 -11.39 0.13 1.16
C MET A 49 -10.16 0.00 0.29
N ILE A 50 -10.20 0.47 -0.96
CA ILE A 50 -9.02 0.49 -1.84
C ILE A 50 -7.94 1.40 -1.25
N TYR A 51 -8.30 2.53 -0.68
CA TYR A 51 -7.36 3.43 -0.04
C TYR A 51 -6.78 2.85 1.26
N SER A 52 -7.62 2.29 2.13
CA SER A 52 -7.20 1.80 3.45
C SER A 52 -6.39 0.52 3.39
N ASP A 53 -6.54 -0.30 2.35
CA ASP A 53 -5.89 -1.60 2.28
C ASP A 53 -4.88 -1.72 1.12
N PRO A 54 -5.22 -1.81 -0.15
CA PRO A 54 -4.22 -1.95 -1.20
C PRO A 54 -3.21 -0.80 -1.23
N ALA A 55 -3.66 0.44 -1.00
CA ALA A 55 -2.75 1.58 -0.98
C ALA A 55 -1.88 1.60 0.28
N ALA A 56 -2.46 1.38 1.45
CA ALA A 56 -1.78 1.53 2.73
C ALA A 56 -1.05 0.28 3.22
N MET A 57 -1.40 -0.90 2.74
CA MET A 57 -0.65 -2.12 3.02
C MET A 57 0.82 -2.04 2.61
N GLY A 58 1.14 -1.16 1.65
CA GLY A 58 2.53 -0.81 1.34
C GLY A 58 3.33 -0.41 2.58
N LEU A 59 2.73 0.31 3.54
CA LEU A 59 3.37 0.69 4.80
C LEU A 59 3.72 -0.54 5.64
N PHE A 60 2.76 -1.41 5.92
CA PHE A 60 2.96 -2.60 6.75
C PHE A 60 3.88 -3.61 6.11
N PHE A 61 3.70 -3.90 4.82
CA PHE A 61 4.52 -4.89 4.13
C PHE A 61 5.95 -4.42 3.94
N MET A 62 6.17 -3.13 3.65
CA MET A 62 7.52 -2.58 3.63
C MET A 62 8.18 -2.75 4.99
N GLY A 63 7.44 -2.44 6.08
CA GLY A 63 7.94 -2.64 7.44
C GLY A 63 8.30 -4.09 7.73
N ALA A 64 7.39 -5.03 7.42
CA ALA A 64 7.60 -6.45 7.64
C ALA A 64 8.79 -6.99 6.83
N ILE A 65 8.89 -6.64 5.54
CA ILE A 65 9.99 -7.06 4.66
C ILE A 65 11.32 -6.54 5.19
N VAL A 66 11.42 -5.24 5.49
CA VAL A 66 12.68 -4.64 5.96
C VAL A 66 13.12 -5.19 7.31
N LEU A 67 12.18 -5.41 8.24
CA LEU A 67 12.51 -6.01 9.54
C LEU A 67 12.92 -7.47 9.41
N LEU A 68 12.27 -8.23 8.51
CA LEU A 68 12.66 -9.59 8.20
C LEU A 68 14.09 -9.65 7.61
N GLU A 69 14.39 -8.77 6.66
CA GLU A 69 15.73 -8.67 6.08
C GLU A 69 16.79 -8.23 7.09
N LYS A 70 16.45 -7.33 8.03
CA LYS A 70 17.30 -6.99 9.18
C LYS A 70 17.62 -8.22 10.03
N SER A 71 16.60 -9.00 10.38
CA SER A 71 16.76 -10.20 11.21
C SER A 71 17.60 -11.28 10.54
N GLN A 72 17.50 -11.41 9.22
CA GLN A 72 18.26 -12.35 8.39
C GLN A 72 19.64 -11.82 7.98
N ARG A 73 20.04 -10.61 8.41
CA ARG A 73 21.29 -9.93 8.06
C ARG A 73 21.49 -9.71 6.55
N VAL A 74 20.42 -9.70 5.78
CA VAL A 74 20.44 -9.45 4.32
C VAL A 74 21.03 -8.09 4.00
N LEU A 75 20.75 -7.07 4.84
CA LEU A 75 21.29 -5.73 4.68
C LEU A 75 22.83 -5.69 4.76
N ASN A 76 23.45 -6.57 5.57
CA ASN A 76 24.91 -6.67 5.64
C ASN A 76 25.51 -7.23 4.33
N SER A 77 24.83 -8.19 3.70
CA SER A 77 25.20 -8.72 2.39
C SER A 77 25.02 -7.69 1.27
N LEU A 78 23.99 -6.86 1.38
CA LEU A 78 23.76 -5.76 0.44
C LEU A 78 24.83 -4.67 0.57
N ALA A 79 25.34 -4.40 1.78
CA ALA A 79 26.38 -3.38 2.00
C ALA A 79 27.70 -3.69 1.28
N VAL A 80 28.02 -4.97 1.06
CA VAL A 80 29.23 -5.42 0.32
C VAL A 80 28.94 -5.65 -1.17
N SER A 81 27.69 -5.55 -1.60
CA SER A 81 27.28 -5.73 -3.00
C SER A 81 27.38 -4.41 -3.78
N PRO A 82 27.51 -4.45 -5.11
CA PRO A 82 27.53 -3.24 -5.93
C PRO A 82 26.14 -2.61 -6.15
N VAL A 83 25.15 -2.95 -5.32
CA VAL A 83 23.77 -2.43 -5.38
C VAL A 83 23.71 -1.09 -4.66
N LYS A 84 23.16 -0.07 -5.32
CA LYS A 84 22.92 1.23 -4.69
C LYS A 84 21.71 1.17 -3.77
N VAL A 85 21.74 1.91 -2.66
CA VAL A 85 20.61 2.01 -1.71
C VAL A 85 19.33 2.46 -2.42
N SER A 86 19.43 3.37 -3.37
CA SER A 86 18.29 3.82 -4.17
C SER A 86 17.68 2.72 -5.03
N GLU A 87 18.50 1.84 -5.62
CA GLU A 87 18.01 0.70 -6.41
C GLU A 87 17.28 -0.32 -5.52
N TYR A 88 17.79 -0.55 -4.31
CA TYR A 88 17.15 -1.40 -3.32
C TYR A 88 15.79 -0.84 -2.87
N ILE A 89 15.71 0.46 -2.54
CA ILE A 89 14.45 1.10 -2.14
C ILE A 89 13.44 1.07 -3.29
N LEU A 90 13.86 1.48 -4.49
CA LEU A 90 12.98 1.52 -5.65
C LEU A 90 12.44 0.14 -6.03
N SER A 91 13.25 -0.91 -5.93
CA SER A 91 12.78 -2.27 -6.25
C SER A 91 11.63 -2.70 -5.34
N LYS A 92 11.72 -2.44 -4.04
CA LYS A 92 10.68 -2.78 -3.07
C LYS A 92 9.41 -1.96 -3.25
N VAL A 93 9.58 -0.65 -3.39
CA VAL A 93 8.46 0.28 -3.57
C VAL A 93 7.67 -0.07 -4.84
N ILE A 94 8.37 -0.32 -5.96
CA ILE A 94 7.73 -0.70 -7.23
C ILE A 94 7.06 -2.08 -7.10
N SER A 95 7.71 -3.06 -6.50
CA SER A 95 7.13 -4.40 -6.36
C SER A 95 5.87 -4.42 -5.49
N LEU A 96 5.84 -3.64 -4.40
CA LEU A 96 4.65 -3.46 -3.57
C LEU A 96 3.56 -2.67 -4.29
N GLY A 97 3.93 -1.63 -5.05
CA GLY A 97 2.99 -0.88 -5.87
C GLY A 97 2.31 -1.74 -6.93
N VAL A 98 3.04 -2.66 -7.55
CA VAL A 98 2.47 -3.61 -8.53
C VAL A 98 1.42 -4.52 -7.88
N ILE A 99 1.70 -5.09 -6.71
CA ILE A 99 0.72 -5.90 -5.97
C ILE A 99 -0.53 -5.09 -5.66
N SER A 100 -0.36 -3.90 -5.06
CA SER A 100 -1.47 -3.01 -4.70
C SER A 100 -2.35 -2.66 -5.90
N SER A 101 -1.72 -2.38 -7.05
CA SER A 101 -2.43 -2.08 -8.30
C SER A 101 -3.25 -3.26 -8.83
N ILE A 102 -2.71 -4.48 -8.77
CA ILE A 102 -3.41 -5.68 -9.19
C ILE A 102 -4.67 -5.89 -8.34
N VAL A 103 -4.54 -5.73 -7.02
CA VAL A 103 -5.66 -5.89 -6.09
C VAL A 103 -6.72 -4.79 -6.28
N ALA A 104 -6.29 -3.53 -6.40
CA ALA A 104 -7.20 -2.42 -6.68
C ALA A 104 -7.95 -2.62 -7.99
N MET A 105 -7.26 -3.04 -9.05
CA MET A 105 -7.87 -3.36 -10.34
C MET A 105 -8.91 -4.48 -10.20
N PHE A 106 -8.61 -5.53 -9.44
CA PHE A 106 -9.53 -6.63 -9.22
C PHE A 106 -10.80 -6.18 -8.48
N ILE A 107 -10.66 -5.37 -7.44
CA ILE A 107 -11.80 -4.79 -6.69
C ILE A 107 -12.61 -3.85 -7.60
N ALA A 108 -11.94 -2.95 -8.34
CA ALA A 108 -12.58 -1.98 -9.21
C ALA A 108 -13.41 -2.64 -10.34
N ILE A 109 -12.88 -3.71 -10.96
CA ILE A 109 -13.60 -4.48 -11.99
C ILE A 109 -14.83 -5.17 -11.39
N THR A 110 -14.69 -5.80 -10.23
CA THR A 110 -15.78 -6.56 -9.60
C THR A 110 -16.94 -5.65 -9.19
N LEU A 111 -16.65 -4.41 -8.85
CA LEU A 111 -17.64 -3.42 -8.40
C LEU A 111 -18.12 -2.48 -9.51
N ASN A 112 -17.60 -2.64 -10.74
CA ASN A 112 -17.90 -1.79 -11.90
C ASN A 112 -17.72 -0.29 -11.58
N LEU A 113 -16.56 0.08 -11.01
CA LEU A 113 -16.23 1.48 -10.79
C LEU A 113 -16.06 2.23 -12.13
N ASP A 114 -16.49 3.48 -12.18
CA ASP A 114 -16.53 4.25 -13.43
C ASP A 114 -15.16 4.43 -14.10
N ASN A 115 -14.07 4.59 -13.31
CA ASN A 115 -12.73 4.89 -13.80
C ASN A 115 -11.67 3.90 -13.29
N ILE A 116 -11.76 2.62 -13.71
CA ILE A 116 -10.86 1.54 -13.26
C ILE A 116 -9.38 1.90 -13.46
N ILE A 117 -9.01 2.52 -14.58
CA ILE A 117 -7.62 2.84 -14.92
C ILE A 117 -7.08 3.92 -13.98
N ILE A 118 -7.85 4.98 -13.75
CA ILE A 118 -7.44 6.09 -12.88
C ILE A 118 -7.30 5.61 -11.45
N SER A 119 -8.27 4.84 -10.95
CA SER A 119 -8.24 4.24 -9.63
C SER A 119 -7.01 3.32 -9.43
N THR A 120 -6.69 2.50 -10.43
CA THR A 120 -5.51 1.62 -10.38
C THR A 120 -4.19 2.41 -10.34
N ILE A 121 -4.07 3.44 -11.17
CA ILE A 121 -2.89 4.32 -11.19
C ILE A 121 -2.80 5.10 -9.87
N GLY A 122 -3.91 5.64 -9.38
CA GLY A 122 -3.99 6.33 -8.10
C GLY A 122 -3.52 5.44 -6.94
N THR A 123 -3.97 4.18 -6.91
CA THR A 123 -3.53 3.20 -5.91
C THR A 123 -2.04 2.91 -6.01
N PHE A 124 -1.49 2.82 -7.23
CA PHE A 124 -0.05 2.61 -7.43
C PHE A 124 0.77 3.74 -6.80
N PHE A 125 0.45 4.99 -7.10
CA PHE A 125 1.17 6.15 -6.53
C PHE A 125 0.96 6.26 -5.02
N SER A 126 -0.25 6.02 -4.53
CA SER A 126 -0.54 6.01 -3.09
C SER A 126 0.28 4.94 -2.37
N SER A 127 0.36 3.73 -2.93
CA SER A 127 1.18 2.64 -2.38
C SER A 127 2.68 2.99 -2.33
N ILE A 128 3.19 3.74 -3.30
CA ILE A 128 4.57 4.26 -3.28
C ILE A 128 4.78 5.14 -2.04
N ILE A 129 3.88 6.08 -1.78
CA ILE A 129 3.97 7.00 -0.64
C ILE A 129 3.93 6.23 0.68
N PHE A 130 2.96 5.32 0.84
CA PHE A 130 2.83 4.52 2.05
C PHE A 130 4.01 3.56 2.25
N SER A 131 4.55 2.97 1.19
CA SER A 131 5.75 2.13 1.26
C SER A 131 6.98 2.91 1.72
N LEU A 132 7.15 4.15 1.25
CA LEU A 132 8.25 5.01 1.71
C LEU A 132 8.10 5.39 3.18
N LEU A 133 6.88 5.70 3.64
CA LEU A 133 6.61 5.93 5.07
C LEU A 133 6.92 4.68 5.90
N GLY A 134 6.50 3.50 5.44
CA GLY A 134 6.82 2.22 6.07
C GLY A 134 8.31 1.98 6.19
N LEU A 135 9.09 2.30 5.15
CA LEU A 135 10.55 2.21 5.16
C LEU A 135 11.17 3.13 6.23
N ILE A 136 10.70 4.38 6.32
CA ILE A 136 11.19 5.36 7.31
C ILE A 136 10.95 4.84 8.72
N ILE A 137 9.75 4.32 9.01
CA ILE A 137 9.41 3.75 10.32
C ILE A 137 10.27 2.50 10.60
N ALA A 138 10.36 1.58 9.63
CA ALA A 138 11.12 0.34 9.75
C ALA A 138 12.62 0.59 9.94
N SER A 139 13.15 1.69 9.41
CA SER A 139 14.56 2.06 9.63
C SER A 139 14.86 2.32 11.10
N LYS A 140 13.91 2.91 11.84
CA LYS A 140 14.02 3.24 13.26
C LYS A 140 13.58 2.11 14.19
N ALA A 141 12.75 1.19 13.71
CA ALA A 141 12.27 0.07 14.50
C ALA A 141 13.30 -1.05 14.61
N SER A 142 13.43 -1.65 15.79
CA SER A 142 14.26 -2.82 16.05
C SER A 142 13.47 -4.14 16.04
N SER A 143 12.15 -4.08 16.23
CA SER A 143 11.24 -5.23 16.27
C SER A 143 9.91 -4.89 15.60
N LEU A 144 9.16 -5.95 15.22
CA LEU A 144 7.83 -5.78 14.62
C LEU A 144 6.86 -5.06 15.56
N ASN A 145 6.89 -5.38 16.85
CA ASN A 145 6.04 -4.70 17.84
C ASN A 145 6.33 -3.21 17.92
N GLN A 146 7.61 -2.82 17.93
CA GLN A 146 8.01 -1.41 17.92
C GLN A 146 7.57 -0.73 16.62
N PHE A 147 7.67 -1.41 15.48
CA PHE A 147 7.20 -0.90 14.20
C PHE A 147 5.71 -0.58 14.24
N ILE A 148 4.88 -1.52 14.73
CA ILE A 148 3.43 -1.33 14.86
C ILE A 148 3.11 -0.12 15.73
N VAL A 149 3.74 0.01 16.89
CA VAL A 149 3.51 1.15 17.79
C VAL A 149 3.91 2.48 17.15
N LEU A 150 5.00 2.52 16.38
CA LEU A 150 5.44 3.73 15.68
C LEU A 150 4.59 4.04 14.44
N SER A 151 3.91 3.05 13.85
CA SER A 151 3.03 3.27 12.69
C SER A 151 1.69 3.90 13.07
N ILE A 152 1.14 3.60 14.26
CA ILE A 152 -0.17 4.07 14.71
C ILE A 152 -0.38 5.59 14.55
N PRO A 153 0.48 6.48 15.05
CA PRO A 153 0.27 7.92 14.91
C PRO A 153 0.31 8.38 13.45
N ILE A 154 1.14 7.75 12.62
CA ILE A 154 1.23 8.07 11.19
C ILE A 154 -0.03 7.62 10.47
N GLU A 155 -0.54 6.44 10.79
CA GLU A 155 -1.79 5.92 10.24
C GLU A 155 -2.97 6.82 10.60
N ILE A 156 -3.11 7.22 11.86
CA ILE A 156 -4.16 8.13 12.29
C ILE A 156 -4.15 9.42 11.44
N ILE A 157 -2.98 10.01 11.25
CA ILE A 157 -2.82 11.22 10.46
C ILE A 157 -3.13 10.96 8.97
N CYS A 158 -2.66 9.86 8.41
CA CYS A 158 -2.83 9.57 6.99
C CYS A 158 -4.24 9.11 6.61
N PHE A 159 -4.97 8.43 7.52
CA PHE A 159 -6.26 7.79 7.21
C PHE A 159 -7.46 8.61 7.62
N ILE A 160 -7.47 9.19 8.84
CA ILE A 160 -8.68 9.83 9.36
C ILE A 160 -9.14 10.99 8.47
N PRO A 161 -8.32 11.98 8.09
CA PRO A 161 -8.80 13.10 7.32
C PRO A 161 -9.32 12.73 5.92
N PRO A 162 -8.66 11.86 5.12
CA PRO A 162 -9.18 11.45 3.82
C PRO A 162 -10.48 10.66 3.89
N ILE A 163 -10.61 9.75 4.86
CA ILE A 163 -11.84 8.97 5.05
C ILE A 163 -13.01 9.88 5.44
N LEU A 164 -12.80 10.81 6.37
CA LEU A 164 -13.83 11.78 6.74
C LEU A 164 -14.25 12.65 5.55
N ASN A 165 -13.31 13.02 4.69
CA ASN A 165 -13.61 13.80 3.49
C ASN A 165 -14.56 13.05 2.53
N VAL A 166 -14.31 11.75 2.30
CA VAL A 166 -15.19 10.92 1.45
C VAL A 166 -16.57 10.71 2.06
N LEU A 167 -16.63 10.54 3.39
CA LEU A 167 -17.90 10.32 4.10
C LEU A 167 -18.76 11.57 4.20
N LEU A 168 -18.16 12.74 4.45
CA LEU A 168 -18.85 13.99 4.72
C LEU A 168 -18.99 14.90 3.49
N ASP A 169 -18.44 14.50 2.34
CA ASP A 169 -18.44 15.30 1.08
C ASP A 169 -17.92 16.74 1.28
N THR A 170 -16.96 16.95 2.18
CA THR A 170 -16.44 18.28 2.54
C THR A 170 -15.41 18.76 1.51
N LYS A 171 -15.89 19.33 0.40
CA LYS A 171 -15.04 19.75 -0.75
C LYS A 171 -14.10 20.95 -0.49
N SER A 172 -14.30 21.75 0.57
CA SER A 172 -13.68 23.10 0.62
C SER A 172 -12.29 23.18 1.26
N TYR A 173 -11.99 22.40 2.29
CA TYR A 173 -10.67 22.44 2.98
C TYR A 173 -9.81 21.19 2.75
N ALA A 174 -10.40 20.18 2.18
CA ALA A 174 -9.80 18.87 1.97
C ALA A 174 -8.66 18.86 0.94
N ASN A 175 -8.69 19.76 -0.04
CA ASN A 175 -7.69 19.81 -1.14
C ASN A 175 -6.29 20.23 -0.70
N LEU A 176 -6.14 20.83 0.48
CA LEU A 176 -4.84 21.22 1.03
C LEU A 176 -4.10 20.07 1.73
N TYR A 177 -4.81 18.97 2.03
CA TYR A 177 -4.21 17.85 2.73
C TYR A 177 -3.64 16.82 1.75
N PRO A 178 -2.32 16.50 1.79
CA PRO A 178 -1.67 15.71 0.74
C PRO A 178 -2.25 14.30 0.57
N PHE A 179 -2.72 13.67 1.63
CA PHE A 179 -3.33 12.34 1.56
C PHE A 179 -4.75 12.33 0.98
N ASN A 180 -5.43 13.49 0.96
CA ASN A 180 -6.69 13.63 0.24
C ASN A 180 -6.52 13.53 -1.27
N ILE A 181 -5.36 13.93 -1.79
CA ILE A 181 -5.02 13.74 -3.20
C ILE A 181 -4.94 12.24 -3.52
N CYS A 182 -4.35 11.45 -2.62
CA CYS A 182 -4.27 10.00 -2.83
C CYS A 182 -5.67 9.36 -2.93
N ILE A 183 -6.60 9.70 -2.03
CA ILE A 183 -7.94 9.14 -2.08
C ILE A 183 -8.76 9.70 -3.24
N SER A 184 -8.57 10.97 -3.62
CA SER A 184 -9.24 11.57 -4.79
C SER A 184 -8.74 11.04 -6.13
N LEU A 185 -7.53 10.49 -6.20
CA LEU A 185 -7.04 9.77 -7.38
C LEU A 185 -7.62 8.36 -7.51
N ILE A 186 -8.14 7.81 -6.42
CA ILE A 186 -8.79 6.49 -6.39
C ILE A 186 -10.27 6.62 -6.71
N SER A 187 -10.88 7.76 -6.38
CA SER A 187 -12.28 8.09 -6.68
C SER A 187 -12.46 8.50 -8.15
#